data_606c5b806ee0386eb3557b4935e19fbb
#
_entry.id   606c5b806ee0386eb3557b4935e19fbb
#
_cell.length_a   1.000
_cell.length_b   1.000
_cell.length_c   1.000
_cell.angle_alpha   90.00
_cell.angle_beta   90.00
_cell.angle_gamma   90.00
#
_symmetry.space_group_name_H-M   'P 1'
#
loop_
_entity.id
_entity.type
_entity.pdbx_description
1 polymer ?
#
loop_
_entity_poly.entity_id
_entity_poly.type
_entity_poly.pdbx_seq_one_letter_code
_entity_poly.pdbx_strand_id
1 'polypeptide(L)'
;RPPRSTLFPYTTLFRSDKAEQEHLWKGLRRGAIQTVSTDHCSFTLAQKDMGREDFTKIPGGLPGVETRGELLYSYGVAKRKISAAQMCRVLSENPARLYGLYPRKGVLRPGSDADIVVYDPGASHVIRAEDCVANVDYNPYEGFVTAGGIRQVWLRGQLSVENGKVLVEAPAGKYMARGKNSL
;
A
#
# COMPACT_ATOMS: atom_id res chain seq x y z
N ARG A 1 -7.52 -24.63 -15.51
CA ARG A 1 -8.21 -23.77 -14.51
C ARG A 1 -7.18 -23.44 -13.45
N PRO A 2 -6.95 -22.17 -13.09
CA PRO A 2 -6.12 -21.85 -11.94
C PRO A 2 -6.75 -22.49 -10.69
N PRO A 3 -5.95 -22.91 -9.71
CA PRO A 3 -6.47 -23.44 -8.47
C PRO A 3 -7.44 -22.41 -7.88
N ARG A 4 -8.66 -22.84 -7.59
CA ARG A 4 -9.62 -21.99 -6.89
C ARG A 4 -9.04 -21.76 -5.51
N SER A 5 -8.54 -20.56 -5.25
CA SER A 5 -8.23 -20.15 -3.89
C SER A 5 -9.57 -20.17 -3.12
N THR A 6 -9.78 -21.21 -2.33
CA THR A 6 -10.96 -21.36 -1.48
C THR A 6 -10.92 -20.45 -0.26
N LEU A 7 -9.81 -19.71 -0.08
CA LEU A 7 -9.56 -18.87 1.08
C LEU A 7 -10.49 -17.67 1.22
N PHE A 8 -11.10 -17.18 0.12
CA PHE A 8 -11.90 -15.96 0.16
C PHE A 8 -13.12 -16.03 -0.77
N PRO A 9 -14.15 -16.84 -0.44
CA PRO A 9 -15.32 -17.00 -1.32
C PRO A 9 -16.08 -15.69 -1.56
N TYR A 10 -16.07 -14.73 -0.61
CA TYR A 10 -16.74 -13.44 -0.78
C TYR A 10 -15.99 -12.47 -1.69
N THR A 11 -14.68 -12.64 -1.91
CA THR A 11 -13.92 -11.79 -2.84
C THR A 11 -14.26 -12.07 -4.30
N THR A 12 -14.89 -13.20 -4.61
CA THR A 12 -15.35 -13.50 -5.97
C THR A 12 -16.44 -12.56 -6.44
N LEU A 13 -17.25 -12.00 -5.54
CA LEU A 13 -18.30 -11.02 -5.89
C LEU A 13 -17.73 -9.65 -6.31
N PHE A 14 -16.53 -9.30 -5.81
CA PHE A 14 -15.85 -8.03 -6.11
C PHE A 14 -14.57 -8.22 -6.94
N ARG A 15 -14.33 -9.43 -7.41
CA ARG A 15 -13.16 -9.75 -8.22
C ARG A 15 -13.37 -9.29 -9.65
N SER A 16 -12.81 -8.14 -9.98
CA SER A 16 -12.76 -7.62 -11.34
C SER A 16 -12.01 -8.58 -12.28
N ASP A 17 -12.44 -8.67 -13.52
CA ASP A 17 -11.71 -9.41 -14.55
C ASP A 17 -10.30 -8.79 -14.72
N LYS A 18 -9.34 -9.61 -15.16
CA LYS A 18 -7.99 -9.12 -15.49
C LYS A 18 -8.00 -7.99 -16.52
N ALA A 19 -8.97 -8.01 -17.43
CA ALA A 19 -9.18 -6.95 -18.42
C ALA A 19 -9.45 -5.58 -17.76
N GLU A 20 -10.13 -5.55 -16.62
CA GLU A 20 -10.43 -4.33 -15.87
C GLU A 20 -9.19 -3.67 -15.28
N GLN A 21 -8.11 -4.40 -15.06
CA GLN A 21 -6.85 -3.84 -14.57
C GLN A 21 -6.32 -2.74 -15.51
N GLU A 22 -6.45 -2.90 -16.82
CA GLU A 22 -6.00 -1.88 -17.77
C GLU A 22 -6.85 -0.61 -17.69
N HIS A 23 -8.15 -0.73 -17.40
CA HIS A 23 -9.02 0.43 -17.16
C HIS A 23 -8.62 1.16 -15.89
N LEU A 24 -8.26 0.46 -14.81
CA LEU A 24 -7.75 1.07 -13.58
C LEU A 24 -6.41 1.80 -13.82
N TRP A 25 -5.48 1.19 -14.55
CA TRP A 25 -4.22 1.84 -14.92
C TRP A 25 -4.44 3.09 -15.79
N LYS A 26 -5.39 3.04 -16.73
CA LYS A 26 -5.81 4.21 -17.52
C LYS A 26 -6.40 5.29 -16.63
N GLY A 27 -7.24 4.92 -15.66
CA GLY A 27 -7.82 5.83 -14.68
C GLY A 27 -6.77 6.57 -13.86
N LEU A 28 -5.77 5.86 -13.34
CA LEU A 28 -4.62 6.42 -12.64
C LEU A 28 -3.82 7.37 -13.54
N ARG A 29 -3.51 6.96 -14.77
CA ARG A 29 -2.73 7.74 -15.73
C ARG A 29 -3.41 9.06 -16.08
N ARG A 30 -4.73 9.04 -16.25
CA ARG A 30 -5.53 10.22 -16.60
C ARG A 30 -5.89 11.10 -15.40
N GLY A 31 -5.56 10.66 -14.18
CA GLY A 31 -5.93 11.35 -12.95
C GLY A 31 -7.41 11.23 -12.56
N ALA A 32 -8.15 10.32 -13.19
CA ALA A 32 -9.54 10.02 -12.78
C ALA A 32 -9.59 9.28 -11.44
N ILE A 33 -8.54 8.47 -11.14
CA ILE A 33 -8.32 7.87 -9.83
C ILE A 33 -7.29 8.70 -9.10
N GLN A 34 -7.71 9.36 -8.02
CA GLN A 34 -6.92 10.35 -7.31
C GLN A 34 -6.04 9.76 -6.21
N THR A 35 -6.43 8.63 -5.62
CA THR A 35 -5.71 8.02 -4.49
C THR A 35 -5.66 6.51 -4.63
N VAL A 36 -4.61 5.91 -4.04
CA VAL A 36 -4.49 4.46 -3.89
C VAL A 36 -4.31 4.14 -2.41
N SER A 37 -5.20 3.31 -1.88
CA SER A 37 -5.18 2.85 -0.49
C SER A 37 -5.30 1.32 -0.43
N THR A 38 -5.29 0.74 0.76
CA THR A 38 -5.34 -0.71 0.95
C THR A 38 -6.56 -1.19 1.71
N ASP A 39 -7.19 -0.31 2.48
CA ASP A 39 -8.19 -0.73 3.49
C ASP A 39 -7.67 -1.92 4.32
N HIS A 40 -6.42 -1.78 4.82
CA HIS A 40 -5.68 -2.85 5.49
C HIS A 40 -6.43 -3.40 6.69
N CYS A 41 -6.62 -4.72 6.70
CA CYS A 41 -7.25 -5.46 7.78
C CYS A 41 -6.36 -6.63 8.20
N SER A 42 -5.92 -6.64 9.46
CA SER A 42 -4.94 -7.59 10.02
C SER A 42 -5.61 -8.81 10.67
N PHE A 43 -6.41 -9.56 9.90
CA PHE A 43 -6.97 -10.83 10.36
C PHE A 43 -6.06 -12.01 10.00
N THR A 44 -5.95 -12.98 10.89
CA THR A 44 -5.21 -14.23 10.65
C THR A 44 -6.02 -15.21 9.80
N LEU A 45 -5.36 -16.23 9.24
CA LEU A 45 -6.03 -17.32 8.53
C LEU A 45 -7.04 -18.05 9.43
N ALA A 46 -6.67 -18.30 10.69
CA ALA A 46 -7.58 -18.92 11.65
C ALA A 46 -8.87 -18.12 11.85
N GLN A 47 -8.76 -16.78 11.89
CA GLN A 47 -9.95 -15.91 11.94
C GLN A 47 -10.77 -15.98 10.65
N LYS A 48 -10.13 -16.09 9.49
CA LYS A 48 -10.81 -16.27 8.21
C LYS A 48 -11.54 -17.61 8.13
N ASP A 49 -10.94 -18.67 8.68
CA ASP A 49 -11.51 -20.02 8.68
C ASP A 49 -12.76 -20.15 9.56
N MET A 50 -13.04 -19.21 10.45
CA MET A 50 -14.30 -19.16 11.21
C MET A 50 -15.55 -19.12 10.31
N GLY A 51 -15.38 -18.65 9.09
CA GLY A 51 -16.45 -18.57 8.09
C GLY A 51 -16.47 -19.73 7.08
N ARG A 52 -15.77 -20.82 7.34
CA ARG A 52 -15.67 -21.94 6.39
C ARG A 52 -17.03 -22.56 6.05
N GLU A 53 -17.89 -22.70 7.05
CA GLU A 53 -19.26 -23.22 6.92
C GLU A 53 -20.31 -22.09 6.79
N ASP A 54 -19.98 -20.87 7.17
CA ASP A 54 -20.89 -19.73 7.14
C ASP A 54 -20.12 -18.45 6.80
N PHE A 55 -20.21 -18.01 5.54
CA PHE A 55 -19.46 -16.86 5.03
C PHE A 55 -19.72 -15.56 5.80
N THR A 56 -20.85 -15.43 6.48
CA THR A 56 -21.18 -14.24 7.28
C THR A 56 -20.25 -14.08 8.50
N LYS A 57 -19.56 -15.13 8.89
CA LYS A 57 -18.57 -15.15 9.99
C LYS A 57 -17.15 -14.83 9.53
N ILE A 58 -16.93 -14.69 8.22
CA ILE A 58 -15.61 -14.30 7.71
C ILE A 58 -15.39 -12.81 8.00
N PRO A 59 -14.38 -12.43 8.79
CA PRO A 59 -14.05 -11.02 8.97
C PRO A 59 -13.63 -10.41 7.62
N GLY A 60 -14.25 -9.27 7.24
CA GLY A 60 -14.00 -8.58 5.98
C GLY A 60 -12.60 -7.98 5.91
N GLY A 61 -12.04 -7.87 4.69
CA GLY A 61 -10.79 -7.17 4.41
C GLY A 61 -9.56 -8.08 4.29
N LEU A 62 -8.48 -7.50 3.78
CA LEU A 62 -7.19 -8.15 3.50
C LEU A 62 -6.03 -7.29 4.00
N PRO A 63 -4.89 -7.88 4.38
CA PRO A 63 -3.68 -7.11 4.65
C PRO A 63 -3.08 -6.57 3.34
N GLY A 64 -2.35 -5.44 3.41
CA GLY A 64 -1.74 -4.85 2.21
C GLY A 64 -0.97 -3.55 2.44
N VAL A 65 -0.92 -3.05 3.69
CA VAL A 65 -0.31 -1.74 3.97
C VAL A 65 1.18 -1.70 3.63
N GLU A 66 1.90 -2.78 3.86
CA GLU A 66 3.35 -2.86 3.62
C GLU A 66 3.69 -2.97 2.13
N THR A 67 2.87 -3.68 1.36
CA THR A 67 3.18 -4.02 -0.04
C THR A 67 2.68 -3.00 -1.07
N ARG A 68 1.77 -2.09 -0.69
CA ARG A 68 1.12 -1.13 -1.60
C ARG A 68 2.11 -0.32 -2.44
N GLY A 69 3.11 0.28 -1.80
CA GLY A 69 4.10 1.12 -2.48
C GLY A 69 4.92 0.32 -3.49
N GLU A 70 5.41 -0.83 -3.08
CA GLU A 70 6.25 -1.69 -3.91
C GLU A 70 5.50 -2.31 -5.08
N LEU A 71 4.25 -2.73 -4.87
CA LEU A 71 3.40 -3.23 -5.94
C LEU A 71 3.06 -2.15 -6.95
N LEU A 72 2.72 -0.93 -6.48
CA LEU A 72 2.42 0.17 -7.39
C LEU A 72 3.65 0.59 -8.20
N TYR A 73 4.85 0.55 -7.61
CA TYR A 73 6.09 0.76 -8.35
C TYR A 73 6.33 -0.37 -9.36
N SER A 74 6.30 -1.62 -8.91
CA SER A 74 6.68 -2.79 -9.73
C SER A 74 5.77 -3.00 -10.93
N TYR A 75 4.46 -2.90 -10.71
CA TYR A 75 3.45 -3.17 -11.76
C TYR A 75 2.93 -1.91 -12.45
N GLY A 76 3.20 -0.74 -11.89
CA GLY A 76 2.85 0.56 -12.44
C GLY A 76 4.04 1.27 -13.09
N VAL A 77 5.00 1.69 -12.27
CA VAL A 77 6.13 2.52 -12.73
C VAL A 77 7.12 1.71 -13.57
N ALA A 78 7.62 0.59 -13.06
CA ALA A 78 8.58 -0.25 -13.77
C ALA A 78 8.01 -0.83 -15.08
N LYS A 79 6.69 -1.08 -15.13
CA LYS A 79 5.97 -1.50 -16.34
C LYS A 79 5.52 -0.31 -17.22
N ARG A 80 5.94 0.93 -16.90
CA ARG A 80 5.61 2.16 -17.66
C ARG A 80 4.10 2.42 -17.84
N LYS A 81 3.26 1.91 -16.93
CA LYS A 81 1.81 2.16 -16.94
C LYS A 81 1.48 3.54 -16.35
N ILE A 82 2.25 3.98 -15.35
CA ILE A 82 2.23 5.31 -14.76
C ILE A 82 3.65 5.82 -14.56
N SER A 83 3.84 7.13 -14.39
CA SER A 83 5.14 7.71 -14.03
C SER A 83 5.38 7.65 -12.50
N ALA A 84 6.64 7.77 -12.08
CA ALA A 84 6.98 7.91 -10.66
C ALA A 84 6.29 9.13 -10.03
N ALA A 85 6.19 10.24 -10.75
CA ALA A 85 5.47 11.43 -10.29
C ALA A 85 3.98 11.16 -10.07
N GLN A 86 3.34 10.35 -10.93
CA GLN A 86 1.95 9.94 -10.73
C GLN A 86 1.80 9.02 -9.52
N MET A 87 2.74 8.10 -9.31
CA MET A 87 2.79 7.28 -8.09
C MET A 87 2.88 8.15 -6.83
N CYS A 88 3.78 9.12 -6.78
CA CYS A 88 3.90 10.06 -5.66
C CYS A 88 2.61 10.85 -5.44
N ARG A 89 1.95 11.30 -6.50
CA ARG A 89 0.66 11.99 -6.37
C ARG A 89 -0.40 11.12 -5.71
N VAL A 90 -0.65 9.92 -6.20
CA VAL A 90 -1.74 9.07 -5.71
C VAL A 90 -1.48 8.45 -4.34
N LEU A 91 -0.20 8.33 -3.92
CA LEU A 91 0.17 7.77 -2.62
C LEU A 91 0.41 8.84 -1.55
N SER A 92 0.72 10.08 -1.92
CA SER A 92 1.23 11.10 -1.00
C SER A 92 0.54 12.45 -1.17
N GLU A 93 0.71 13.13 -2.32
CA GLU A 93 0.21 14.48 -2.51
C GLU A 93 -1.32 14.55 -2.47
N ASN A 94 -2.00 13.73 -3.27
CA ASN A 94 -3.46 13.76 -3.34
C ASN A 94 -4.12 13.34 -2.02
N PRO A 95 -3.67 12.27 -1.29
CA PRO A 95 -4.13 12.01 0.07
C PRO A 95 -3.93 13.20 1.01
N ALA A 96 -2.78 13.86 0.96
CA ALA A 96 -2.52 15.03 1.81
C ALA A 96 -3.47 16.19 1.50
N ARG A 97 -3.78 16.42 0.23
CA ARG A 97 -4.77 17.43 -0.20
C ARG A 97 -6.19 17.06 0.22
N LEU A 98 -6.59 15.81 -0.02
CA LEU A 98 -7.91 15.28 0.33
C LEU A 98 -8.19 15.42 1.83
N TYR A 99 -7.20 15.11 2.65
CA TYR A 99 -7.34 15.19 4.11
C TYR A 99 -6.95 16.55 4.70
N GLY A 100 -6.67 17.56 3.88
CA GLY A 100 -6.34 18.91 4.34
C GLY A 100 -5.03 19.00 5.11
N LEU A 101 -4.06 18.18 4.77
CA LEU A 101 -2.72 18.15 5.38
C LEU A 101 -1.65 18.79 4.47
N TYR A 102 -2.00 19.03 3.21
CA TYR A 102 -1.11 19.73 2.27
C TYR A 102 -1.04 21.22 2.60
N PRO A 103 0.14 21.85 2.53
CA PRO A 103 1.43 21.35 2.06
C PRO A 103 2.36 20.87 3.17
N ARG A 104 1.89 20.75 4.39
CA ARG A 104 2.70 20.23 5.49
C ARG A 104 3.12 18.79 5.25
N LYS A 105 2.26 17.98 4.65
CA LYS A 105 2.49 16.62 4.16
C LYS A 105 2.30 16.57 2.64
N GLY A 106 2.80 15.50 2.02
CA GLY A 106 2.56 15.19 0.61
C GLY A 106 3.47 15.91 -0.38
N VAL A 107 4.48 16.64 0.08
CA VAL A 107 5.45 17.34 -0.78
C VAL A 107 6.80 17.47 -0.08
N LEU A 108 7.88 17.39 -0.86
CA LEU A 108 9.24 17.66 -0.40
C LEU A 108 9.61 19.10 -0.75
N ARG A 109 9.51 20.01 0.24
CA ARG A 109 9.89 21.41 0.11
C ARG A 109 10.25 22.01 1.47
N PRO A 110 11.00 23.13 1.54
CA PRO A 110 11.22 23.85 2.78
C PRO A 110 9.90 24.20 3.48
N GLY A 111 9.82 23.94 4.78
CA GLY A 111 8.62 24.17 5.60
C GLY A 111 7.63 23.00 5.66
N SER A 112 7.81 21.94 4.87
CA SER A 112 7.06 20.68 5.00
C SER A 112 7.76 19.73 5.98
N ASP A 113 6.97 18.82 6.58
CA ASP A 113 7.54 17.76 7.42
C ASP A 113 8.43 16.84 6.54
N ALA A 114 9.61 16.49 7.06
CA ALA A 114 10.54 15.59 6.36
C ALA A 114 10.11 14.12 6.52
N ASP A 115 8.94 13.78 5.98
CA ASP A 115 8.46 12.41 5.85
C ASP A 115 8.87 11.91 4.45
N ILE A 116 9.89 11.07 4.42
CA ILE A 116 10.56 10.70 3.17
C ILE A 116 10.66 9.18 3.07
N VAL A 117 10.30 8.64 1.92
CA VAL A 117 10.57 7.25 1.55
C VAL A 117 11.64 7.24 0.47
N VAL A 118 12.74 6.56 0.75
CA VAL A 118 13.81 6.31 -0.22
C VAL A 118 13.55 4.94 -0.84
N TYR A 119 13.32 4.92 -2.14
CA TYR A 119 13.04 3.73 -2.91
C TYR A 119 14.26 3.36 -3.77
N ASP A 120 14.70 2.10 -3.69
CA ASP A 120 15.80 1.57 -4.50
C ASP A 120 15.23 0.73 -5.65
N PRO A 121 15.35 1.19 -6.91
CA PRO A 121 14.89 0.44 -8.07
C PRO A 121 15.63 -0.89 -8.31
N GLY A 122 16.82 -1.05 -7.71
CA GLY A 122 17.64 -2.26 -7.84
C GLY A 122 17.36 -3.34 -6.79
N ALA A 123 16.63 -3.02 -5.71
CA ALA A 123 16.38 -3.92 -4.58
C ALA A 123 15.16 -4.83 -4.83
N SER A 124 15.21 -5.66 -5.87
CA SER A 124 14.16 -6.64 -6.15
C SER A 124 14.13 -7.75 -5.09
N HIS A 125 12.93 -8.14 -4.65
CA HIS A 125 12.73 -9.26 -3.73
C HIS A 125 11.40 -9.97 -4.00
N VAL A 126 11.20 -11.11 -3.35
CA VAL A 126 9.92 -11.85 -3.37
C VAL A 126 9.13 -11.47 -2.12
N ILE A 127 7.87 -11.09 -2.29
CA ILE A 127 6.96 -10.81 -1.17
C ILE A 127 6.65 -12.13 -0.46
N ARG A 128 6.90 -12.19 0.86
CA ARG A 128 6.59 -13.32 1.73
C ARG A 128 5.89 -12.85 2.98
N ALA A 129 4.93 -13.62 3.45
CA ALA A 129 4.21 -13.31 4.69
C ALA A 129 5.16 -13.30 5.90
N GLU A 130 6.15 -14.20 5.91
CA GLU A 130 7.15 -14.32 6.98
C GLU A 130 8.05 -13.08 7.14
N ASP A 131 8.21 -12.28 6.07
CA ASP A 131 9.02 -11.05 6.07
C ASP A 131 8.21 -9.81 6.48
N CYS A 132 6.88 -9.94 6.59
CA CYS A 132 5.99 -8.83 6.93
C CYS A 132 6.03 -8.51 8.43
N VAL A 133 5.99 -7.23 8.77
CA VAL A 133 5.92 -6.74 10.16
C VAL A 133 4.46 -6.67 10.66
N ALA A 134 3.50 -6.62 9.75
CA ALA A 134 2.07 -6.63 10.08
C ALA A 134 1.69 -7.92 10.84
N ASN A 135 0.84 -7.77 11.86
CA ASN A 135 0.39 -8.89 12.68
C ASN A 135 -0.63 -9.78 11.94
N VAL A 136 -0.14 -10.45 10.89
CA VAL A 136 -0.88 -11.40 10.05
C VAL A 136 0.02 -12.58 9.67
N ASP A 137 -0.58 -13.71 9.36
CA ASP A 137 0.12 -14.95 9.02
C ASP A 137 -0.01 -15.35 7.54
N TYR A 138 -0.47 -14.43 6.70
CA TYR A 138 -0.55 -14.61 5.24
C TYR A 138 -0.42 -13.24 4.52
N ASN A 139 -0.03 -13.31 3.24
CA ASN A 139 -0.01 -12.14 2.37
C ASN A 139 -0.77 -12.44 1.07
N PRO A 140 -1.73 -11.60 0.64
CA PRO A 140 -2.45 -11.78 -0.63
C PRO A 140 -1.54 -11.77 -1.87
N TYR A 141 -0.34 -11.23 -1.72
CA TYR A 141 0.67 -11.09 -2.77
C TYR A 141 1.86 -12.04 -2.57
N GLU A 142 1.67 -13.10 -1.79
CA GLU A 142 2.69 -14.14 -1.57
C GLU A 142 3.29 -14.62 -2.89
N GLY A 143 4.63 -14.65 -2.98
CA GLY A 143 5.34 -15.06 -4.18
C GLY A 143 5.45 -14.01 -5.29
N PHE A 144 4.86 -12.81 -5.13
CA PHE A 144 5.03 -11.74 -6.12
C PHE A 144 6.46 -11.18 -6.06
N VAL A 145 7.05 -10.97 -7.24
CA VAL A 145 8.38 -10.39 -7.37
C VAL A 145 8.27 -8.89 -7.55
N THR A 146 8.95 -8.12 -6.71
CA THR A 146 9.03 -6.66 -6.84
C THR A 146 10.13 -6.26 -7.82
N ALA A 147 9.98 -5.11 -8.47
CA ALA A 147 11.01 -4.52 -9.34
C ALA A 147 11.97 -3.59 -8.59
N GLY A 148 11.84 -3.48 -7.28
CA GLY A 148 12.63 -2.66 -6.37
C GLY A 148 12.05 -2.76 -4.98
N GLY A 149 12.61 -2.02 -4.02
CA GLY A 149 12.17 -2.05 -2.62
C GLY A 149 12.38 -0.73 -1.89
N ILE A 150 11.74 -0.62 -0.73
CA ILE A 150 11.91 0.53 0.17
C ILE A 150 13.20 0.36 0.94
N ARG A 151 14.15 1.29 0.73
CA ARG A 151 15.43 1.28 1.42
C ARG A 151 15.39 2.00 2.76
N GLN A 152 14.76 3.18 2.82
CA GLN A 152 14.66 3.97 4.04
C GLN A 152 13.30 4.64 4.16
N VAL A 153 12.83 4.77 5.40
CA VAL A 153 11.67 5.59 5.75
C VAL A 153 12.07 6.58 6.84
N TRP A 154 11.86 7.85 6.57
CA TRP A 154 12.10 8.96 7.47
C TRP A 154 10.78 9.56 7.94
N LEU A 155 10.63 9.79 9.22
CA LEU A 155 9.47 10.46 9.80
C LEU A 155 9.94 11.76 10.49
N ARG A 156 9.52 12.87 9.95
CA ARG A 156 9.93 14.22 10.44
C ARG A 156 11.45 14.36 10.62
N GLY A 157 12.22 13.86 9.67
CA GLY A 157 13.68 13.92 9.68
C GLY A 157 14.38 12.87 10.54
N GLN A 158 13.65 11.96 11.19
CA GLN A 158 14.21 10.82 11.91
C GLN A 158 14.13 9.56 11.03
N LEU A 159 15.27 8.89 10.84
CA LEU A 159 15.30 7.58 10.17
C LEU A 159 14.56 6.56 11.05
N SER A 160 13.48 6.03 10.52
CA SER A 160 12.57 5.13 11.24
C SER A 160 12.66 3.68 10.78
N VAL A 161 12.96 3.47 9.49
CA VAL A 161 13.14 2.14 8.90
C VAL A 161 14.33 2.19 7.95
N GLU A 162 15.17 1.15 7.97
CA GLU A 162 16.24 0.95 7.02
C GLU A 162 16.34 -0.52 6.62
N ASN A 163 16.32 -0.80 5.31
CA ASN A 163 16.42 -2.13 4.74
C ASN A 163 15.45 -3.13 5.42
N GLY A 164 14.18 -2.73 5.60
CA GLY A 164 13.13 -3.54 6.23
C GLY A 164 13.18 -3.60 7.76
N LYS A 165 14.23 -3.05 8.40
CA LYS A 165 14.36 -3.06 9.87
C LYS A 165 13.81 -1.79 10.49
N VAL A 166 12.92 -1.92 11.46
CA VAL A 166 12.42 -0.81 12.27
C VAL A 166 13.51 -0.39 13.27
N LEU A 167 13.87 0.89 13.27
CA LEU A 167 14.96 1.45 14.07
C LEU A 167 14.47 2.29 15.28
N VAL A 168 13.16 2.57 15.35
CA VAL A 168 12.57 3.38 16.43
C VAL A 168 12.03 2.48 17.54
N GLU A 169 12.45 2.75 18.78
CA GLU A 169 12.04 1.98 19.95
C GLU A 169 10.66 2.40 20.49
N ALA A 170 10.25 3.62 20.21
CA ALA A 170 9.01 4.19 20.73
C ALA A 170 8.14 4.81 19.62
N PRO A 171 6.80 4.79 19.75
CA PRO A 171 5.92 5.46 18.81
C PRO A 171 6.21 6.95 18.71
N ALA A 172 6.53 7.43 17.49
CA ALA A 172 6.82 8.83 17.21
C ALA A 172 5.65 9.57 16.54
N GLY A 173 4.48 8.95 16.41
CA GLY A 173 3.29 9.52 15.82
C GLY A 173 2.79 10.74 16.61
N LYS A 174 2.31 11.78 15.89
CA LYS A 174 1.66 12.95 16.48
C LYS A 174 0.36 13.22 15.76
N TYR A 175 -0.70 13.46 16.50
CA TYR A 175 -1.97 13.85 15.92
C TYR A 175 -1.81 15.17 15.15
N MET A 176 -2.42 15.22 13.98
CA MET A 176 -2.49 16.43 13.15
C MET A 176 -3.96 16.75 12.85
N ALA A 177 -4.40 17.92 13.28
CA ALA A 177 -5.70 18.42 12.86
C ALA A 177 -5.71 18.64 11.34
N ARG A 178 -6.75 18.15 10.68
CA ARG A 178 -6.94 18.36 9.24
C ARG A 178 -7.48 19.75 8.96
N GLY A 179 -7.03 20.33 7.85
CA GLY A 179 -7.59 21.54 7.29
C GLY A 179 -8.68 21.27 6.24
N LYS A 180 -8.93 22.26 5.39
CA LYS A 180 -9.85 22.11 4.25
C LYS A 180 -9.26 21.20 3.18
N ASN A 181 -10.12 20.42 2.53
CA ASN A 181 -9.77 19.70 1.31
C ASN A 181 -9.33 20.68 0.21
N SER A 182 -8.27 20.33 -0.52
CA SER A 182 -7.70 21.11 -1.63
C SER A 182 -7.38 20.24 -2.86
N LEU A 183 -8.02 19.06 -2.95
CA LEU A 183 -7.93 18.16 -4.10
C LEU A 183 -8.83 18.65 -5.24
#